data_54cdfc5f1f27f19006e3e0f0938e7e87
#
_entry.id   54cdfc5f1f27f19006e3e0f0938e7e87
#
_cell.length_a   1.000
_cell.length_b   1.000
_cell.length_c   1.000
_cell.angle_alpha   90.00
_cell.angle_beta   90.00
_cell.angle_gamma   90.00
#
_symmetry.space_group_name_H-M   'P 1'
#
loop_
_entity.id
_entity.type
_entity.pdbx_description
1 polymer ?
#
loop_
_entity_poly.entity_id
_entity_poly.type
_entity_poly.pdbx_seq_one_letter_code
_entity_poly.pdbx_strand_id
1 'polypeptide(L)' 'MTPVTYTNLNKLLLIRDIQEIAKTYINDDRSYRWIWKNKIADVYHIGYVPFMNYISVPSINAKIDEAIAKKKR' A
#
# COMPACT_ATOMS: atom_id res chain seq x y z
N MET A 1 -6.30 16.11 -12.39
CA MET A 1 -5.15 15.25 -12.04
C MET A 1 -5.40 13.84 -12.52
N THR A 2 -4.48 13.29 -13.27
CA THR A 2 -4.62 11.91 -13.72
C THR A 2 -4.57 10.96 -12.55
N PRO A 3 -5.43 9.94 -12.51
CA PRO A 3 -5.36 8.94 -11.46
C PRO A 3 -4.00 8.27 -11.48
N VAL A 4 -3.41 8.09 -10.31
CA VAL A 4 -2.12 7.42 -10.20
C VAL A 4 -2.33 5.94 -10.51
N THR A 5 -1.67 5.47 -11.55
CA THR A 5 -1.72 4.06 -11.93
C THR A 5 -0.45 3.39 -11.44
N TYR A 6 -0.59 2.47 -10.51
CA TYR A 6 0.55 1.73 -9.98
C TYR A 6 0.73 0.46 -10.79
N THR A 7 1.66 0.50 -11.75
CA THR A 7 1.94 -0.65 -12.63
C THR A 7 3.28 -1.30 -12.33
N ASN A 8 4.16 -0.62 -11.61
CA ASN A 8 5.47 -1.17 -11.24
C ASN A 8 5.29 -2.23 -10.16
N LEU A 9 5.81 -3.44 -10.39
CA LEU A 9 5.66 -4.55 -9.46
C LEU A 9 6.21 -4.23 -8.08
N ASN A 10 7.37 -3.59 -8.00
CA ASN A 10 7.95 -3.24 -6.71
C ASN A 10 7.05 -2.30 -5.93
N LYS A 11 6.44 -1.35 -6.62
CA LYS A 11 5.51 -0.42 -6.00
C LYS A 11 4.25 -1.14 -5.50
N LEU A 12 3.73 -2.07 -6.30
CA LEU A 12 2.56 -2.85 -5.91
C LEU A 12 2.83 -3.72 -4.68
N LEU A 13 4.01 -4.32 -4.61
CA LEU A 13 4.41 -5.10 -3.45
C LEU A 13 4.54 -4.23 -2.20
N LEU A 14 5.08 -3.03 -2.34
CA LEU A 14 5.15 -2.06 -1.26
C LEU A 14 3.75 -1.69 -0.75
N ILE A 15 2.84 -1.42 -1.67
CA ILE A 15 1.45 -1.08 -1.32
C ILE A 15 0.80 -2.24 -0.57
N ARG A 16 1.00 -3.46 -1.03
CA ARG A 16 0.46 -4.65 -0.34
C ARG A 16 0.99 -4.74 1.08
N ASP A 17 2.29 -4.57 1.27
CA ASP A 17 2.91 -4.65 2.60
C ASP A 17 2.32 -3.59 3.54
N ILE A 18 2.17 -2.37 3.04
CA ILE A 18 1.57 -1.28 3.82
C ILE A 18 0.13 -1.60 4.19
N GLN A 19 -0.65 -2.13 3.24
CA GLN A 19 -2.03 -2.52 3.51
C GLN A 19 -2.13 -3.64 4.55
N GLU A 20 -1.24 -4.62 4.51
CA GLU A 20 -1.23 -5.70 5.48
C GLU A 20 -0.88 -5.21 6.88
N ILE A 21 0.11 -4.33 6.99
CA ILE A 21 0.47 -3.72 8.27
C ILE A 21 -0.74 -2.95 8.83
N ALA A 22 -1.35 -2.12 8.00
CA ALA A 22 -2.50 -1.33 8.41
C ALA A 22 -3.65 -2.22 8.87
N LYS A 23 -3.94 -3.28 8.12
CA LYS A 23 -5.02 -4.21 8.46
C LYS A 23 -4.79 -4.87 9.81
N THR A 24 -3.56 -5.26 10.11
CA THR A 24 -3.20 -5.87 11.38
C THR A 24 -3.51 -4.95 12.55
N TYR A 25 -3.09 -3.69 12.46
CA TYR A 25 -3.27 -2.74 13.55
C TYR A 25 -4.68 -2.16 13.64
N ILE A 26 -5.40 -2.09 12.52
CA ILE A 26 -6.81 -1.70 12.55
C ILE A 26 -7.63 -2.72 13.34
N ASN A 27 -7.30 -4.00 13.22
CA ASN A 27 -7.96 -5.05 13.99
C ASN A 27 -7.67 -4.91 15.49
N ASP A 28 -6.60 -4.23 15.87
CA ASP A 28 -6.24 -3.92 17.26
C ASP A 28 -6.80 -2.57 17.73
N ASP A 29 -7.82 -2.04 17.05
CA ASP A 29 -8.47 -0.77 17.36
C ASP A 29 -7.55 0.46 17.23
N ARG A 30 -6.52 0.37 16.41
CA ARG A 30 -5.64 1.50 16.13
C ARG A 30 -6.18 2.29 14.94
N SER A 31 -6.08 3.63 15.00
CA SER A 31 -6.48 4.46 13.85
C SER A 31 -5.43 4.40 12.74
N TYR A 32 -5.83 4.73 11.52
CA TYR A 32 -4.87 4.82 10.40
C TYR A 32 -3.78 5.84 10.68
N ARG A 33 -4.12 6.96 11.31
CA ARG A 33 -3.14 7.99 11.65
C ARG A 33 -2.09 7.47 12.62
N TRP A 34 -2.51 6.71 13.63
CA TRP A 34 -1.60 6.09 14.59
C TRP A 34 -0.68 5.09 13.88
N ILE A 35 -1.25 4.26 12.99
CA ILE A 35 -0.50 3.27 12.23
C ILE A 35 0.55 3.95 11.37
N TRP A 36 0.16 4.98 10.64
CA TRP A 36 1.10 5.73 9.82
C TRP A 36 2.25 6.30 10.66
N LYS A 37 1.89 6.98 11.74
CA LYS A 37 2.88 7.67 12.56
C LYS A 37 3.88 6.71 13.23
N ASN A 38 3.42 5.55 13.68
CA ASN A 38 4.22 4.64 14.50
C ASN A 38 4.82 3.47 13.74
N LYS A 39 4.22 3.08 12.60
CA LYS A 39 4.64 1.86 11.89
C LYS A 39 5.03 2.11 10.44
N ILE A 40 4.62 3.19 9.85
CA ILE A 40 4.83 3.45 8.42
C ILE A 40 5.83 4.58 8.20
N ALA A 41 5.62 5.72 8.84
CA ALA A 41 6.43 6.92 8.57
C ALA A 41 7.92 6.67 8.77
N ASP A 42 8.29 5.98 9.84
CA ASP A 42 9.70 5.71 10.17
C ASP A 42 10.31 4.61 9.29
N VAL A 43 9.50 3.66 8.85
CA VAL A 43 9.99 2.51 8.07
C VAL A 43 10.03 2.83 6.57
N TYR A 44 8.99 3.44 6.06
CA TYR A 44 8.82 3.68 4.62
C TYR A 44 9.11 5.12 4.22
N HIS A 45 9.25 6.03 5.18
CA HIS A 45 9.56 7.45 4.94
C HIS A 45 8.58 8.11 3.98
N ILE A 46 7.28 7.86 4.18
CA ILE A 46 6.22 8.46 3.36
C ILE A 46 5.31 9.32 4.23
N GLY A 47 4.69 10.33 3.60
CA GLY A 47 3.71 11.17 4.26
C GLY A 47 2.38 10.46 4.48
N TYR A 48 1.50 11.10 5.23
CA TYR A 48 0.17 10.55 5.53
C TYR A 48 -0.70 10.43 4.28
N VAL A 49 -0.67 11.41 3.40
CA VAL A 49 -1.50 11.40 2.18
C VAL A 49 -1.12 10.24 1.25
N PRO A 50 0.16 10.03 0.91
CA PRO A 50 0.55 8.84 0.14
C PRO A 50 0.15 7.54 0.84
N PHE A 51 0.30 7.47 2.16
CA PHE A 51 -0.12 6.30 2.92
C PHE A 51 -1.61 6.01 2.72
N MET A 52 -2.46 7.02 2.85
CA MET A 52 -3.90 6.84 2.67
C MET A 52 -4.24 6.46 1.22
N ASN A 53 -3.51 7.01 0.25
CA ASN A 53 -3.69 6.61 -1.14
C ASN A 53 -3.38 5.12 -1.35
N TYR A 54 -2.33 4.62 -0.72
CA TYR A 54 -1.96 3.21 -0.80
C TYR A 54 -3.02 2.31 -0.15
N ILE A 55 -3.55 2.73 1.00
CA ILE A 55 -4.61 1.99 1.68
C ILE A 55 -5.86 1.89 0.79
N SER A 56 -6.12 2.91 -0.01
CA SER A 56 -7.31 2.99 -0.85
C SER A 56 -7.20 2.22 -2.16
N VAL A 57 -6.03 1.69 -2.52
CA VAL A 57 -5.88 0.93 -3.77
C VAL A 57 -6.67 -0.38 -3.68
N PRO A 58 -7.67 -0.58 -4.56
CA PRO A 58 -8.47 -1.81 -4.53
C PRO A 58 -7.77 -2.96 -5.23
N SER A 59 -8.10 -4.19 -4.84
CA SER A 59 -7.66 -5.41 -5.54
C SER A 59 -6.16 -5.47 -5.77
N ILE A 60 -5.38 -5.16 -4.72
CA ILE A 60 -3.92 -5.09 -4.85
C ILE A 60 -3.33 -6.43 -5.31
N ASN A 61 -3.85 -7.55 -4.82
CA ASN A 61 -3.34 -8.86 -5.21
C ASN A 61 -3.58 -9.15 -6.69
N ALA A 62 -4.73 -8.76 -7.22
CA ALA A 62 -5.03 -8.91 -8.65
C ALA A 62 -4.10 -8.05 -9.49
N LYS A 63 -3.79 -6.84 -9.05
CA LYS A 63 -2.86 -5.96 -9.74
C LYS A 63 -1.44 -6.53 -9.74
N ILE A 64 -1.02 -7.15 -8.65
CA ILE A 64 0.28 -7.81 -8.55
C ILE A 64 0.34 -8.99 -9.51
N ASP A 65 -0.68 -9.84 -9.54
CA ASP A 65 -0.75 -10.98 -10.45
C ASP A 65 -0.68 -10.54 -11.90
N GLU A 66 -1.38 -9.47 -12.25
CA GLU A 66 -1.35 -8.91 -13.60
C GLU A 66 0.05 -8.39 -13.96
N ALA A 67 0.71 -7.71 -13.04
CA ALA A 67 2.06 -7.20 -13.27
C ALA A 67 3.07 -8.33 -13.47
N ILE A 68 2.94 -9.39 -12.69
CA ILE A 68 3.79 -10.58 -12.83
C ILE A 68 3.56 -11.24 -14.20
N ALA A 69 2.31 -11.38 -14.61
CA ALA A 69 1.96 -11.97 -15.91
C ALA A 69 2.56 -11.16 -17.06
N LYS A 70 2.50 -9.84 -16.99
CA LYS A 70 3.11 -8.97 -18.00
C LYS A 70 4.63 -9.10 -18.05
N LYS A 71 5.24 -9.32 -16.90
CA LYS A 71 6.71 -9.41 -16.80
C LYS A 71 7.27 -10.72 -17.35
N LYS A 72 6.44 -11.75 -17.45
CA LYS A 72 6.84 -13.07 -17.94
C LYS A 72 6.89 -13.19 -19.46
N ARG A 73 6.58 -12.17 -20.19
CA ARG A 73 6.65 -12.18 -21.66
C ARG A 73 8.07 -12.08 -22.18
#